data_f6f6a87e389a83b8a9e53cff5ae274de
#
_entry.id   f6f6a87e389a83b8a9e53cff5ae274de
#
_cell.length_a   1.000
_cell.length_b   1.000
_cell.length_c   1.000
_cell.angle_alpha   90.00
_cell.angle_beta   90.00
_cell.angle_gamma   90.00
#
_symmetry.space_group_name_H-M   'P 1'
#
loop_
_entity.id
_entity.type
_entity.pdbx_description
1 polymer ?
#
loop_
_entity_poly.entity_id
_entity_poly.type
_entity_poly.pdbx_seq_one_letter_code
_entity_poly.pdbx_strand_id
1 'polypeptide(L)'
;MDTISSRSRSFIDIEDRYGAHNYSPLDLVVERAEGIWLYDVDGKRYLDCVSAYSAVNQGHGHPRILAALEAQARKVTLTSRAMRNDRLPGFLEKLTRLCNFDMALPTNTGVEAVETALRAEIEKLHQAHARAALFVEIVSFEG
;
A
#
# COMPACT_ATOMS: atom_id res chain seq x y z
N MET A 1 14.38 -14.41 -25.55
CA MET A 1 14.02 -13.15 -24.88
C MET A 1 13.07 -12.43 -25.80
N ASP A 2 11.82 -12.23 -25.39
CA ASP A 2 10.87 -11.44 -26.18
C ASP A 2 11.40 -10.01 -26.27
N THR A 3 11.45 -9.47 -27.49
CA THR A 3 11.94 -8.10 -27.71
C THR A 3 10.89 -7.12 -27.12
N ILE A 4 11.34 -6.20 -26.26
CA ILE A 4 10.50 -5.14 -25.70
C ILE A 4 9.93 -4.32 -26.89
N SER A 5 8.61 -4.05 -26.88
CA SER A 5 7.99 -3.26 -27.94
C SER A 5 8.49 -1.81 -27.93
N SER A 6 8.33 -1.12 -29.05
CA SER A 6 8.64 0.31 -29.13
C SER A 6 7.77 1.15 -28.21
N ARG A 7 6.52 0.73 -27.97
CA ARG A 7 5.58 1.39 -27.04
C ARG A 7 6.07 1.24 -25.60
N SER A 8 6.36 0.03 -25.15
CA SER A 8 6.91 -0.22 -23.81
C SER A 8 8.25 0.51 -23.61
N ARG A 9 9.13 0.47 -24.63
CA ARG A 9 10.44 1.16 -24.56
C ARG A 9 10.28 2.67 -24.33
N SER A 10 9.31 3.32 -24.97
CA SER A 10 9.08 4.76 -24.79
C SER A 10 8.72 5.15 -23.34
N PHE A 11 7.97 4.32 -22.64
CA PHE A 11 7.65 4.54 -21.21
C PHE A 11 8.88 4.34 -20.34
N ILE A 12 9.62 3.25 -20.55
CA ILE A 12 10.84 2.92 -19.80
C ILE A 12 11.89 4.03 -19.95
N ASP A 13 12.13 4.50 -21.19
CA ASP A 13 13.11 5.56 -21.46
C ASP A 13 12.75 6.88 -20.74
N ILE A 14 11.45 7.19 -20.63
CA ILE A 14 10.98 8.36 -19.88
C ILE A 14 11.19 8.17 -18.38
N GLU A 15 10.82 7.01 -17.85
CA GLU A 15 11.02 6.69 -16.44
C GLU A 15 12.50 6.71 -16.07
N ASP A 16 13.35 6.07 -16.86
CA ASP A 16 14.80 6.06 -16.66
C ASP A 16 15.42 7.46 -16.74
N ARG A 17 14.87 8.33 -17.57
CA ARG A 17 15.39 9.70 -17.70
C ARG A 17 15.03 10.60 -16.52
N TYR A 18 13.86 10.43 -15.92
CA TYR A 18 13.34 11.36 -14.92
C TYR A 18 13.21 10.75 -13.52
N GLY A 19 13.25 9.42 -13.41
CA GLY A 19 13.21 8.71 -12.14
C GLY A 19 14.53 8.76 -11.38
N ALA A 20 14.47 8.55 -10.06
CA ALA A 20 15.63 8.64 -9.19
C ALA A 20 16.51 7.37 -9.17
N HIS A 21 16.21 6.35 -9.95
CA HIS A 21 16.92 5.06 -10.05
C HIS A 21 17.18 4.37 -8.69
N ASN A 22 16.29 4.58 -7.74
CA ASN A 22 16.35 3.96 -6.41
C ASN A 22 15.85 2.51 -6.40
N TYR A 23 15.32 2.05 -7.52
CA TYR A 23 14.81 0.69 -7.74
C TYR A 23 15.23 0.19 -9.13
N SER A 24 15.19 -1.12 -9.35
CA SER A 24 15.43 -1.74 -10.66
C SER A 24 14.17 -2.54 -11.07
N PRO A 25 13.17 -1.90 -11.65
CA PRO A 25 11.93 -2.57 -12.05
C PRO A 25 12.16 -3.54 -13.21
N LEU A 26 11.22 -4.45 -13.40
CA LEU A 26 11.19 -5.30 -14.61
C LEU A 26 10.80 -4.44 -15.81
N ASP A 27 11.30 -4.83 -17.00
CA ASP A 27 10.94 -4.22 -18.29
C ASP A 27 9.49 -4.58 -18.70
N LEU A 28 8.53 -4.35 -17.81
CA LEU A 28 7.12 -4.64 -17.97
C LEU A 28 6.29 -3.40 -17.64
N VAL A 29 5.69 -2.79 -18.64
CA VAL A 29 4.84 -1.60 -18.48
C VAL A 29 3.39 -2.05 -18.35
N VAL A 30 2.86 -2.08 -17.14
CA VAL A 30 1.49 -2.50 -16.85
C VAL A 30 0.52 -1.37 -17.16
N GLU A 31 -0.52 -1.65 -17.96
CA GLU A 31 -1.59 -0.70 -18.28
C GLU A 31 -2.86 -0.97 -17.46
N ARG A 32 -3.18 -2.24 -17.21
CA ARG A 32 -4.36 -2.62 -16.41
C ARG A 32 -4.16 -3.95 -15.71
N ALA A 33 -4.99 -4.20 -14.72
CA ALA A 33 -4.99 -5.45 -13.99
C ALA A 33 -6.41 -5.88 -13.60
N GLU A 34 -6.65 -7.19 -13.50
CA GLU A 34 -7.94 -7.75 -13.12
C GLU A 34 -7.75 -9.12 -12.45
N GLY A 35 -8.28 -9.28 -11.26
CA GLY A 35 -8.10 -10.50 -10.48
C GLY A 35 -6.62 -10.81 -10.27
N ILE A 36 -6.15 -11.93 -10.82
CA ILE A 36 -4.75 -12.38 -10.72
C ILE A 36 -3.92 -12.01 -11.97
N TRP A 37 -4.47 -11.22 -12.88
CA TRP A 37 -3.86 -10.95 -14.16
C TRP A 37 -3.42 -9.50 -14.31
N LEU A 38 -2.20 -9.32 -14.80
CA LEU A 38 -1.69 -8.05 -15.32
C LEU A 38 -1.74 -8.05 -16.84
N TYR A 39 -1.91 -6.88 -17.40
CA TYR A 39 -1.87 -6.67 -18.86
C TYR A 39 -0.93 -5.49 -19.14
N ASP A 40 0.03 -5.71 -20.02
CA ASP A 40 0.93 -4.65 -20.42
C ASP A 40 0.29 -3.71 -21.47
N VAL A 41 1.01 -2.65 -21.78
CA VAL A 41 0.59 -1.65 -22.78
C VAL A 41 0.39 -2.22 -24.19
N ASP A 42 0.90 -3.41 -24.47
CA ASP A 42 0.73 -4.12 -25.73
C ASP A 42 -0.41 -5.15 -25.69
N GLY A 43 -1.09 -5.25 -24.53
CA GLY A 43 -2.21 -6.17 -24.30
C GLY A 43 -1.80 -7.60 -23.96
N LYS A 44 -0.51 -7.89 -23.78
CA LYS A 44 -0.03 -9.20 -23.36
C LYS A 44 -0.38 -9.43 -21.88
N ARG A 45 -0.83 -10.64 -21.56
CA ARG A 45 -1.29 -11.01 -20.23
C ARG A 45 -0.20 -11.75 -19.45
N TYR A 46 -0.07 -11.42 -18.16
CA TYR A 46 0.85 -12.04 -17.21
C TYR A 46 0.12 -12.45 -15.94
N LEU A 47 0.56 -13.54 -15.32
CA LEU A 47 0.09 -13.92 -13.99
C LEU A 47 0.85 -13.09 -12.94
N ASP A 48 0.12 -12.38 -12.10
CA ASP A 48 0.71 -11.63 -10.99
C ASP A 48 1.01 -12.52 -9.79
N CYS A 49 2.25 -12.97 -9.69
CA CYS A 49 2.74 -13.73 -8.54
C CYS A 49 3.39 -12.86 -7.46
N VAL A 50 3.49 -11.55 -7.68
CA VAL A 50 4.07 -10.59 -6.73
C VAL A 50 2.99 -9.99 -5.83
N SER A 51 1.81 -9.67 -6.42
CA SER A 51 0.64 -9.10 -5.74
C SER A 51 0.99 -7.89 -4.86
N ALA A 52 1.87 -7.00 -5.36
CA ALA A 52 2.42 -5.87 -4.61
C ALA A 52 2.88 -6.27 -3.19
N TYR A 53 3.69 -7.33 -3.11
CA TYR A 53 4.16 -7.92 -1.84
C TYR A 53 3.02 -8.29 -0.87
N SER A 54 1.95 -8.91 -1.42
CA SER A 54 0.71 -9.33 -0.72
C SER A 54 -0.27 -8.19 -0.37
N ALA A 55 -0.03 -6.96 -0.81
CA ALA A 55 -0.99 -5.86 -0.62
C ALA A 55 -2.27 -6.06 -1.46
N VAL A 56 -2.18 -6.77 -2.57
CA VAL A 56 -3.30 -7.05 -3.50
C VAL A 56 -3.72 -8.52 -3.44
N ASN A 57 -3.66 -9.14 -2.27
CA ASN A 57 -3.97 -10.58 -2.10
C ASN A 57 -5.44 -10.96 -2.38
N GLN A 58 -6.36 -9.99 -2.45
CA GLN A 58 -7.75 -10.18 -2.89
C GLN A 58 -7.91 -10.09 -4.42
N GLY A 59 -6.82 -9.86 -5.14
CA GLY A 59 -6.81 -9.63 -6.58
C GLY A 59 -7.07 -8.18 -6.96
N HIS A 60 -6.62 -7.82 -8.14
CA HIS A 60 -6.79 -6.49 -8.72
C HIS A 60 -8.26 -6.20 -9.02
N GLY A 61 -8.69 -4.99 -8.73
CA GLY A 61 -10.03 -4.52 -9.07
C GLY A 61 -11.16 -5.24 -8.31
N HIS A 62 -10.92 -5.75 -7.11
CA HIS A 62 -11.93 -6.48 -6.35
C HIS A 62 -13.20 -5.63 -6.15
N PRO A 63 -14.39 -6.07 -6.63
CA PRO A 63 -15.56 -5.21 -6.78
C PRO A 63 -16.06 -4.64 -5.45
N ARG A 64 -15.99 -5.39 -4.36
CA ARG A 64 -16.41 -4.91 -3.03
C ARG A 64 -15.46 -3.85 -2.48
N ILE A 65 -14.16 -3.94 -2.79
CA ILE A 65 -13.15 -2.96 -2.35
C ILE A 65 -13.34 -1.68 -3.13
N LEU A 66 -13.47 -1.77 -4.46
CA LEU A 66 -13.74 -0.61 -5.31
C LEU A 66 -15.03 0.11 -4.93
N ALA A 67 -16.12 -0.61 -4.74
CA ALA A 67 -17.39 -0.03 -4.32
C ALA A 67 -17.28 0.71 -2.97
N ALA A 68 -16.54 0.16 -2.01
CA ALA A 68 -16.30 0.81 -0.72
C ALA A 68 -15.46 2.09 -0.86
N LEU A 69 -14.40 2.03 -1.69
CA LEU A 69 -13.54 3.18 -1.99
C LEU A 69 -14.36 4.30 -2.67
N GLU A 70 -15.10 4.01 -3.73
CA GLU A 70 -15.91 4.98 -4.45
C GLU A 70 -16.98 5.62 -3.56
N ALA A 71 -17.68 4.81 -2.78
CA ALA A 71 -18.71 5.31 -1.86
C ALA A 71 -18.11 6.25 -0.80
N GLN A 72 -16.93 5.93 -0.28
CA GLN A 72 -16.27 6.78 0.70
C GLN A 72 -15.65 8.03 0.07
N ALA A 73 -15.01 7.92 -1.10
CA ALA A 73 -14.38 9.04 -1.82
C ALA A 73 -15.40 10.12 -2.19
N ARG A 74 -16.65 9.73 -2.50
CA ARG A 74 -17.76 10.68 -2.77
C ARG A 74 -18.22 11.43 -1.52
N LYS A 75 -17.92 10.96 -0.31
CA LYS A 75 -18.27 11.63 0.95
C LYS A 75 -17.15 12.54 1.42
N VAL A 76 -15.95 11.97 1.55
CA VAL A 76 -14.73 12.67 1.93
C VAL A 76 -13.54 11.82 1.52
N THR A 77 -12.59 12.42 0.83
CA THR A 77 -11.37 11.75 0.35
C THR A 77 -10.28 11.73 1.42
N LEU A 78 -10.02 12.87 2.04
CA LEU A 78 -8.96 13.02 3.03
C LEU A 78 -9.36 14.05 4.09
N THR A 79 -9.05 13.75 5.35
CA THR A 79 -9.10 14.71 6.46
C THR A 79 -7.73 14.76 7.16
N SER A 80 -7.35 15.94 7.68
CA SER A 80 -6.19 16.02 8.57
C SER A 80 -6.40 15.16 9.82
N ARG A 81 -5.32 14.61 10.38
CA ARG A 81 -5.34 13.91 11.68
C ARG A 81 -5.75 14.82 12.85
N ALA A 82 -5.77 16.14 12.65
CA ALA A 82 -6.35 17.08 13.60
C ALA A 82 -7.88 16.90 13.77
N MET A 83 -8.52 16.23 12.81
CA MET A 83 -9.95 15.91 12.85
C MET A 83 -10.16 14.40 12.93
N ARG A 84 -11.23 13.99 13.58
CA ARG A 84 -11.68 12.59 13.59
C ARG A 84 -12.60 12.34 12.40
N ASN A 85 -12.67 11.07 11.95
CA ASN A 85 -13.61 10.64 10.93
C ASN A 85 -14.41 9.42 11.43
N ASP A 86 -15.50 9.07 10.75
CA ASP A 86 -16.42 8.02 11.13
C ASP A 86 -15.94 6.59 10.79
N ARG A 87 -14.84 6.45 10.02
CA ARG A 87 -14.38 5.14 9.54
C ARG A 87 -13.24 4.58 10.37
N LEU A 88 -12.29 5.43 10.75
CA LEU A 88 -11.10 5.02 11.49
C LEU A 88 -11.41 4.29 12.81
N PRO A 89 -12.38 4.73 13.65
CA PRO A 89 -12.67 4.04 14.90
C PRO A 89 -13.09 2.58 14.71
N GLY A 90 -13.97 2.30 13.75
CA GLY A 90 -14.42 0.93 13.46
C GLY A 90 -13.30 0.05 12.87
N PHE A 91 -12.38 0.63 12.11
CA PHE A 91 -11.20 -0.08 11.64
C PHE A 91 -10.28 -0.45 12.81
N LEU A 92 -9.93 0.51 13.67
CA LEU A 92 -9.05 0.28 14.83
C LEU A 92 -9.62 -0.78 15.77
N GLU A 93 -10.95 -0.73 16.07
CA GLU A 93 -11.62 -1.71 16.92
C GLU A 93 -11.50 -3.14 16.34
N LYS A 94 -11.75 -3.31 15.04
CA LYS A 94 -11.65 -4.62 14.38
C LYS A 94 -10.23 -5.13 14.36
N LEU A 95 -9.27 -4.25 14.05
CA LEU A 95 -7.87 -4.61 13.96
C LEU A 95 -7.30 -5.04 15.31
N THR A 96 -7.53 -4.26 16.36
CA THR A 96 -7.03 -4.57 17.70
C THR A 96 -7.64 -5.87 18.23
N ARG A 97 -8.93 -6.13 18.00
CA ARG A 97 -9.56 -7.41 18.35
C ARG A 97 -8.96 -8.58 17.58
N LEU A 98 -8.75 -8.43 16.26
CA LEU A 98 -8.19 -9.48 15.41
C LEU A 98 -6.77 -9.86 15.81
N CYS A 99 -5.96 -8.86 16.13
CA CYS A 99 -4.53 -9.04 16.45
C CYS A 99 -4.27 -9.23 17.96
N ASN A 100 -5.31 -9.12 18.81
CA ASN A 100 -5.22 -9.23 20.25
C ASN A 100 -4.24 -8.21 20.87
N PHE A 101 -4.36 -6.93 20.45
CA PHE A 101 -3.60 -5.80 20.99
C PHE A 101 -4.53 -4.74 21.57
N ASP A 102 -4.04 -3.95 22.50
CA ASP A 102 -4.81 -2.87 23.13
C ASP A 102 -5.05 -1.68 22.20
N MET A 103 -4.07 -1.35 21.35
CA MET A 103 -4.10 -0.18 20.47
C MET A 103 -3.39 -0.46 19.14
N ALA A 104 -3.74 0.32 18.11
CA ALA A 104 -3.09 0.29 16.81
C ALA A 104 -2.83 1.71 16.30
N LEU A 105 -1.69 1.92 15.67
CA LEU A 105 -1.32 3.15 14.99
C LEU A 105 -1.12 2.87 13.49
N PRO A 106 -2.07 3.25 12.62
CA PRO A 106 -1.88 3.18 11.19
C PRO A 106 -0.81 4.18 10.73
N THR A 107 0.05 3.74 9.83
CA THR A 107 1.08 4.54 9.16
C THR A 107 0.92 4.45 7.65
N ASN A 108 1.62 5.28 6.88
CA ASN A 108 1.52 5.26 5.42
C ASN A 108 2.45 4.23 4.78
N THR A 109 3.57 3.91 5.42
CA THR A 109 4.59 2.99 4.89
C THR A 109 5.14 2.07 5.97
N GLY A 110 5.72 0.94 5.56
CA GLY A 110 6.41 0.03 6.47
C GLY A 110 7.62 0.66 7.14
N VAL A 111 8.33 1.53 6.45
CA VAL A 111 9.46 2.28 7.03
C VAL A 111 8.99 3.16 8.18
N GLU A 112 7.90 3.91 8.01
CA GLU A 112 7.30 4.70 9.08
C GLU A 112 6.87 3.84 10.28
N ALA A 113 6.30 2.67 10.02
CA ALA A 113 5.91 1.73 11.08
C ALA A 113 7.11 1.24 11.86
N VAL A 114 8.19 0.82 11.19
CA VAL A 114 9.44 0.38 11.81
C VAL A 114 10.11 1.51 12.59
N GLU A 115 10.25 2.70 12.01
CA GLU A 115 10.83 3.86 12.69
C GLU A 115 10.02 4.23 13.94
N THR A 116 8.70 4.22 13.85
CA THR A 116 7.83 4.53 14.98
C THR A 116 7.95 3.49 16.09
N ALA A 117 8.03 2.20 15.73
CA ALA A 117 8.26 1.12 16.70
C ALA A 117 9.62 1.28 17.40
N LEU A 118 10.69 1.54 16.65
CA LEU A 118 12.02 1.77 17.21
C LEU A 118 12.05 2.98 18.15
N ARG A 119 11.43 4.10 17.77
CA ARG A 119 11.32 5.30 18.64
C ARG A 119 10.54 5.00 19.90
N ALA A 120 9.43 4.26 19.80
CA ALA A 120 8.64 3.88 20.96
C ALA A 120 9.42 2.97 21.92
N GLU A 121 10.22 2.02 21.41
CA GLU A 121 11.09 1.18 22.24
C GLU A 121 12.23 1.98 22.91
N ILE A 122 12.85 2.90 22.18
CA ILE A 122 13.87 3.80 22.74
C ILE A 122 13.25 4.66 23.85
N GLU A 123 12.06 5.20 23.66
CA GLU A 123 11.37 6.00 24.66
C GLU A 123 10.97 5.18 25.89
N LYS A 124 10.54 3.91 25.71
CA LYS A 124 10.28 2.98 26.82
C LYS A 124 11.53 2.67 27.63
N LEU A 125 12.68 2.54 26.99
CA LEU A 125 13.97 2.37 27.69
C LEU A 125 14.31 3.58 28.58
N HIS A 126 13.83 4.78 28.20
CA HIS A 126 14.00 6.00 28.99
C HIS A 126 12.90 6.20 30.05
N GLN A 127 11.72 5.62 29.84
CA GLN A 127 10.56 5.76 30.72
C GLN A 127 10.07 4.37 31.15
N ALA A 128 10.55 3.82 32.22
CA ALA A 128 10.33 2.43 32.65
C ALA A 128 8.86 1.97 32.85
N HIS A 129 7.84 2.60 32.25
CA HIS A 129 6.41 2.29 32.45
C HIS A 129 5.47 2.64 31.28
N ALA A 130 5.62 2.04 30.10
CA ALA A 130 4.59 2.20 29.07
C ALA A 130 4.15 0.86 28.47
N ARG A 131 2.81 0.66 28.32
CA ARG A 131 2.19 -0.53 27.70
C ARG A 131 2.47 -0.61 26.20
N ALA A 132 2.62 -1.83 25.69
CA ALA A 132 2.91 -2.10 24.27
C ALA A 132 1.83 -1.58 23.33
N ALA A 133 2.22 -0.84 22.30
CA ALA A 133 1.39 -0.46 21.18
C ALA A 133 1.73 -1.34 19.97
N LEU A 134 0.72 -1.75 19.20
CA LEU A 134 0.89 -2.40 17.90
C LEU A 134 1.09 -1.34 16.82
N PHE A 135 2.16 -1.45 16.07
CA PHE A 135 2.39 -0.68 14.84
C PHE A 135 1.99 -1.53 13.65
N VAL A 136 0.99 -1.09 12.91
CA VAL A 136 0.48 -1.79 11.73
C VAL A 136 0.88 -1.02 10.49
N GLU A 137 1.59 -1.71 9.62
CA GLU A 137 1.81 -1.24 8.25
C GLU A 137 0.49 -1.26 7.49
N ILE A 138 -0.01 -0.11 7.12
CA ILE A 138 -1.02 0.01 6.07
C ILE A 138 -0.25 0.34 4.82
N VAL A 139 -0.10 -0.63 3.94
CA VAL A 139 0.48 -0.39 2.62
C VAL A 139 -0.44 0.62 1.92
N SER A 140 0.01 1.86 1.82
CA SER A 140 -0.64 2.85 0.97
C SER A 140 -0.35 2.45 -0.47
N PHE A 141 -1.39 2.34 -1.27
CA PHE A 141 -1.23 2.31 -2.71
C PHE A 141 -0.76 3.70 -3.12
N GLU A 142 0.53 3.87 -3.33
CA GLU A 142 1.03 4.99 -4.11
C GLU A 142 0.68 4.67 -5.56
N GLY A 143 -0.31 5.38 -6.10
CA GLY A 143 -0.68 5.39 -7.50
C GLY A 143 0.17 6.37 -8.28
#